data_b89468575717115a179be91a9becf836
#
_entry.id   b89468575717115a179be91a9becf836
#
_cell.length_a   1.000
_cell.length_b   1.000
_cell.length_c   1.000
_cell.angle_alpha   90.00
_cell.angle_beta   90.00
_cell.angle_gamma   90.00
#
_symmetry.space_group_name_H-M   'P 1'
#
loop_
_entity.id
_entity.type
_entity.pdbx_description
1 polymer ?
#
loop_
_entity_poly.entity_id
_entity_poly.type
_entity_poly.pdbx_seq_one_letter_code
_entity_poly.pdbx_strand_id
1 'polypeptide(L)' 'MTEEIIIVDVSELEPPLPLQAITERLRALRRDQKLKVIHRMFPCVLPELAEKMRMKYQVLVQTEERVEVLIEHQEA' A
#
# COMPACT_ATOMS: atom_id res chain seq x y z
N MET A 1 8.92 18.90 9.32
CA MET A 1 8.31 18.66 8.00
C MET A 1 7.13 17.73 8.15
N THR A 2 6.07 18.03 7.45
CA THR A 2 4.83 17.25 7.53
C THR A 2 4.90 16.06 6.59
N GLU A 3 4.59 14.87 7.11
CA GLU A 3 4.46 13.69 6.26
C GLU A 3 3.15 13.79 5.48
N GLU A 4 3.22 13.44 4.21
CA GLU A 4 2.04 13.41 3.36
C GLU A 4 1.55 11.98 3.22
N ILE A 5 0.25 11.76 3.43
CA ILE A 5 -0.36 10.45 3.25
C ILE A 5 -1.16 10.47 1.95
N ILE A 6 -0.77 9.62 1.01
CA ILE A 6 -1.46 9.47 -0.26
C ILE A 6 -2.38 8.27 -0.13
N ILE A 7 -3.64 8.44 -0.49
CA ILE A 7 -4.64 7.38 -0.36
C ILE A 7 -4.95 6.82 -1.73
N VAL A 8 -4.88 5.50 -1.85
CA VAL A 8 -5.32 4.79 -3.05
C VAL A 8 -6.34 3.74 -2.67
N ASP A 9 -7.52 3.84 -3.26
CA ASP A 9 -8.61 2.90 -3.04
C ASP A 9 -8.72 2.00 -4.26
N VAL A 10 -8.39 0.73 -4.06
CA VAL A 10 -8.45 -0.28 -5.13
C VAL A 10 -9.56 -1.31 -4.87
N SER A 11 -10.47 -1.00 -3.92
CA SER A 11 -11.49 -1.96 -3.50
C SER A 11 -12.49 -2.30 -4.60
N GLU A 12 -12.66 -1.43 -5.59
CA GLU A 12 -13.59 -1.67 -6.69
C GLU A 12 -12.92 -2.22 -7.96
N LEU A 13 -11.59 -2.37 -7.92
CA LEU A 13 -10.86 -2.88 -9.07
C LEU A 13 -10.83 -4.41 -9.07
N GLU A 14 -10.83 -4.99 -10.27
CA GLU A 14 -10.70 -6.43 -10.46
C GLU A 14 -9.24 -6.82 -10.68
N PRO A 15 -8.79 -7.99 -10.20
CA PRO A 15 -7.42 -8.44 -10.46
C PRO A 15 -7.15 -8.52 -11.97
N PRO A 16 -5.93 -8.18 -12.43
CA PRO A 16 -4.75 -7.80 -11.65
C PRO A 16 -4.60 -6.30 -11.39
N LEU A 17 -5.64 -5.49 -11.66
CA LEU A 17 -5.58 -4.04 -11.58
C LEU A 17 -5.20 -3.50 -10.19
N PRO A 18 -5.71 -4.09 -9.08
CA PRO A 18 -5.31 -3.58 -7.77
C PRO A 18 -3.81 -3.64 -7.55
N LEU A 19 -3.18 -4.76 -7.91
CA LEU A 19 -1.74 -4.91 -7.74
C LEU A 19 -0.96 -3.93 -8.61
N GLN A 20 -1.40 -3.72 -9.86
CA GLN A 20 -0.76 -2.78 -10.75
C GLN A 20 -0.84 -1.36 -10.19
N ALA A 21 -2.01 -0.95 -9.69
CA ALA A 21 -2.20 0.38 -9.13
C ALA A 21 -1.32 0.59 -7.90
N ILE A 22 -1.25 -0.39 -7.01
CA ILE A 22 -0.42 -0.32 -5.82
C ILE A 22 1.05 -0.20 -6.21
N THR A 23 1.51 -1.03 -7.13
CA THR A 23 2.91 -1.04 -7.57
C THR A 23 3.31 0.30 -8.17
N GLU A 24 2.47 0.87 -9.02
CA GLU A 24 2.74 2.17 -9.62
C GLU A 24 2.84 3.28 -8.57
N ARG A 25 1.94 3.26 -7.58
CA ARG A 25 1.96 4.25 -6.51
C ARG A 25 3.21 4.11 -5.64
N LEU A 26 3.63 2.88 -5.36
CA LEU A 26 4.83 2.65 -4.57
C LEU A 26 6.09 3.12 -5.29
N ARG A 27 6.15 2.93 -6.61
CA ARG A 27 7.29 3.42 -7.40
C ARG A 27 7.40 4.94 -7.39
N ALA A 28 6.27 5.62 -7.32
CA ALA A 28 6.22 7.08 -7.30
C ALA A 28 6.30 7.67 -5.89
N LEU A 29 6.29 6.84 -4.86
CA LEU A 29 6.23 7.30 -3.48
C LEU A 29 7.57 7.89 -3.04
N ARG A 30 7.54 9.15 -2.58
CA ARG A 30 8.74 9.79 -2.05
C ARG A 30 8.95 9.38 -0.59
N ARG A 31 10.17 9.59 -0.09
CA ARG A 31 10.52 9.18 1.27
C ARG A 31 9.76 9.93 2.36
N ASP A 32 9.28 11.13 2.04
CA ASP A 32 8.48 11.92 2.97
C ASP A 32 6.98 11.63 2.86
N GLN A 33 6.61 10.60 2.11
CA GLN A 33 5.23 10.22 1.88
C GLN A 33 4.94 8.84 2.42
N LYS A 34 3.68 8.60 2.76
CA LYS A 34 3.17 7.28 3.10
C LYS A 34 1.99 6.98 2.17
N LEU A 35 1.82 5.71 1.83
CA LEU A 35 0.71 5.28 0.99
C LEU A 35 -0.27 4.48 1.83
N LYS A 36 -1.53 4.91 1.84
CA LYS A 36 -2.60 4.16 2.47
C LYS A 36 -3.39 3.46 1.38
N VAL A 37 -3.35 2.14 1.40
CA VAL A 37 -4.07 1.30 0.43
C VAL A 37 -5.36 0.80 1.05
N ILE A 38 -6.46 1.00 0.35
CA ILE A 38 -7.77 0.50 0.75
C ILE A 38 -8.14 -0.61 -0.23
N HIS A 39 -8.41 -1.81 0.28
CA HIS A 39 -8.70 -2.98 -0.52
C HIS A 39 -9.81 -3.79 0.15
N ARG A 40 -10.42 -4.71 -0.59
CA ARG A 40 -11.39 -5.63 -0.01
C ARG A 40 -10.74 -6.76 0.76
N MET A 41 -9.50 -7.10 0.40
CA MET A 41 -8.74 -8.18 1.05
C MET A 41 -7.28 -7.78 1.14
N PHE A 42 -6.54 -8.44 2.03
CA PHE A 42 -5.10 -8.21 2.12
C PHE A 42 -4.42 -8.74 0.86
N PRO A 43 -3.66 -7.91 0.14
CA PRO A 43 -2.97 -8.37 -1.06
C PRO A 43 -1.82 -9.30 -0.66
N CYS A 44 -1.96 -10.58 -0.96
CA CYS A 44 -1.03 -11.60 -0.48
C CYS A 44 0.40 -11.44 -1.02
N VAL A 45 0.59 -10.69 -2.10
CA VAL A 45 1.92 -10.41 -2.64
C VAL A 45 2.58 -9.19 -2.00
N LEU A 46 1.85 -8.46 -1.15
CA LEU A 46 2.38 -7.22 -0.56
C LEU A 46 3.65 -7.44 0.28
N PRO A 47 3.73 -8.46 1.15
CA PRO A 47 4.96 -8.64 1.93
C PRO A 47 6.19 -8.81 1.05
N GLU A 48 6.10 -9.60 -0.01
CA GLU A 48 7.20 -9.81 -0.93
C GLU A 48 7.54 -8.55 -1.71
N LEU A 49 6.51 -7.84 -2.19
CA LEU A 49 6.70 -6.59 -2.92
C LEU A 49 7.34 -5.54 -2.04
N ALA A 50 6.87 -5.41 -0.80
CA ALA A 50 7.42 -4.44 0.13
C ALA A 50 8.89 -4.72 0.41
N GLU A 51 9.25 -5.98 0.60
CA GLU A 51 10.65 -6.37 0.82
C GLU A 51 11.52 -5.99 -0.38
N LYS A 52 11.07 -6.28 -1.59
CA LYS A 52 11.82 -5.97 -2.81
C LYS A 52 12.02 -4.47 -2.98
N MET A 53 11.06 -3.68 -2.57
CA MET A 53 11.11 -2.22 -2.73
C MET A 53 11.64 -1.51 -1.49
N ARG A 54 12.05 -2.26 -0.48
CA ARG A 54 12.55 -1.72 0.80
C ARG A 54 11.51 -0.81 1.45
N MET A 55 10.29 -1.30 1.50
CA MET A 55 9.16 -0.67 2.16
C MET A 55 8.78 -1.46 3.40
N LYS A 56 8.09 -0.81 4.32
CA LYS A 56 7.45 -1.50 5.44
C LYS A 56 5.98 -1.17 5.41
N TYR A 57 5.17 -2.02 5.99
CA TYR A 57 3.73 -1.80 6.00
C TYR A 57 3.13 -2.16 7.36
N GLN A 58 1.98 -1.58 7.61
CA GLN A 58 1.21 -1.81 8.82
C GLN A 58 -0.26 -1.94 8.45
N VAL A 59 -0.90 -3.00 8.90
CA VAL A 59 -2.34 -3.18 8.67
C VAL A 59 -3.10 -2.34 9.71
N LEU A 60 -3.85 -1.37 9.24
CA LEU A 60 -4.60 -0.47 10.10
C LEU A 60 -6.01 -0.98 10.38
N VAL A 61 -6.64 -1.57 9.37
CA VAL A 61 -7.99 -2.12 9.47
C VAL A 61 -8.00 -3.44 8.72
N GLN A 62 -8.62 -4.46 9.33
CA GLN A 62 -8.81 -5.74 8.66
C GLN A 62 -10.13 -6.35 9.11
N THR A 63 -11.09 -6.35 8.20
CA THR A 63 -12.40 -6.98 8.38
C THR A 63 -12.63 -7.93 7.21
N GLU A 64 -13.77 -8.61 7.20
CA GLU A 64 -14.09 -9.52 6.09
C GLU A 64 -14.26 -8.81 4.76
N GLU A 65 -14.57 -7.51 4.79
CA GLU A 65 -14.89 -6.76 3.58
C GLU A 65 -13.94 -5.60 3.28
N ARG A 66 -13.05 -5.28 4.23
CA ARG A 66 -12.21 -4.11 4.09
C ARG A 66 -10.87 -4.28 4.77
N VAL A 67 -9.83 -3.92 4.06
CA VAL A 67 -8.46 -3.88 4.59
C VAL A 67 -7.88 -2.53 4.26
N GLU A 68 -7.21 -1.91 5.24
CA GLU A 68 -6.46 -0.67 5.03
C GLU A 68 -5.05 -0.90 5.51
N VAL A 69 -4.09 -0.61 4.64
CA VAL A 69 -2.67 -0.86 4.89
C VAL A 69 -1.91 0.43 4.66
N LEU A 70 -1.08 0.80 5.62
CA LEU A 70 -0.19 1.95 5.49
C LEU A 70 1.20 1.46 5.11
N ILE A 71 1.73 1.99 4.01
CA ILE A 71 3.04 1.59 3.48
C ILE A 71 3.95 2.80 3.45
N GLU A 72 5.20 2.60 3.88
CA GLU A 72 6.18 3.67 3.86
C GLU A 72 7.58 3.11 3.57
N HIS A 73 8.50 3.98 3.19
CA HIS A 73 9.88 3.58 2.99
C HIS A 73 10.52 3.17 4.31
N GLN A 74 11.33 2.13 4.27
CA GLN A 74 12.16 1.77 5.41
C GLN A 74 13.27 2.81 5.56
N GLU A 75 13.55 3.18 6.79
CA GLU A 75 14.70 4.02 7.06
C GLU A 75 15.97 3.18 6.99
N ALA A 76 16.97 3.75 6.38
CA ALA A 76 18.26 3.08 6.23
C ALA A 76 18.95 2.91 7.58
#